data_1411b11966e61a3f9823b9c2efe959b5
#
_entry.id   1411b11966e61a3f9823b9c2efe959b5
#
_cell.length_a   1.000
_cell.length_b   1.000
_cell.length_c   1.000
_cell.angle_alpha   90.00
_cell.angle_beta   90.00
_cell.angle_gamma   90.00
#
_symmetry.space_group_name_H-M   'P 1'
#
loop_
_entity.id
_entity.type
_entity.pdbx_description
1 polymer ?
#
loop_
_entity_poly.entity_id
_entity_poly.type
_entity_poly.pdbx_seq_one_letter_code
_entity_poly.pdbx_strand_id
1 'polypeptide(L)'
;MKLALLAFSPFSRLACLAKDVLYARGVLKAEKAPLPAVSVGNISFGGTEKTPLVMELIALLLRQGHRPALVSRGYRGDWEQGGGMLSDGKSLLGTCAQGGDEPFMVARRFPEAGVFVGRDKLASCLKARSLGFTAVVLDDAFQHRRLTRDLDIVLVSPAERRPLREGPSALARANIILLRRSGDTAAKGRILASFPRAAVFEYGVAPRVVVDARTHHASPAASLKGQRVFAFCGIAGPQRFLSTLQELGAEVVGSLAFPDHYEYPADSLKRIKDAFGDSSARFLVTTEKDVVKLGPVSTIEKEIMTLGFPGTDLEGMPVLFLRIGLDIEAGFTERVGAALREAGAAPGGPE
;
A
#
# COMPACT_ATOMS: atom_id res chain seq x y z
N MET A 1 -17.33 14.41 -10.32
CA MET A 1 -15.94 14.08 -9.95
C MET A 1 -15.17 13.40 -11.10
N LYS A 2 -15.70 12.40 -11.81
CA LYS A 2 -15.02 11.74 -12.97
C LYS A 2 -14.74 12.69 -14.16
N LEU A 3 -15.63 13.64 -14.45
CA LEU A 3 -15.47 14.60 -15.55
C LEU A 3 -14.32 15.61 -15.27
N ALA A 4 -14.19 16.05 -14.02
CA ALA A 4 -13.12 16.98 -13.61
C ALA A 4 -11.73 16.31 -13.68
N LEU A 5 -11.61 15.01 -13.32
CA LEU A 5 -10.37 14.26 -13.43
C LEU A 5 -9.92 14.04 -14.88
N LEU A 6 -10.86 13.84 -15.81
CA LEU A 6 -10.58 13.74 -17.24
C LEU A 6 -10.10 15.08 -17.83
N ALA A 7 -10.64 16.20 -17.37
CA ALA A 7 -10.22 17.55 -17.80
C ALA A 7 -8.81 17.92 -17.28
N PHE A 8 -8.43 17.47 -16.08
CA PHE A 8 -7.09 17.73 -15.50
C PHE A 8 -5.96 16.88 -16.12
N SER A 9 -6.27 15.73 -16.70
CA SER A 9 -5.28 14.82 -17.27
C SER A 9 -4.34 15.45 -18.32
N PRO A 10 -4.79 16.30 -19.29
CA PRO A 10 -3.90 16.96 -20.24
C PRO A 10 -2.95 17.97 -19.58
N PHE A 11 -3.44 18.75 -18.63
CA PHE A 11 -2.63 19.73 -17.89
C PHE A 11 -1.57 19.06 -17.01
N SER A 12 -1.93 17.99 -16.30
CA SER A 12 -0.99 17.25 -15.50
C SER A 12 0.10 16.58 -16.35
N ARG A 13 -0.25 16.09 -17.55
CA ARG A 13 0.72 15.54 -18.51
C ARG A 13 1.69 16.60 -19.02
N LEU A 14 1.19 17.80 -19.38
CA LEU A 14 2.04 18.89 -19.85
C LEU A 14 2.99 19.36 -18.75
N ALA A 15 2.50 19.51 -17.51
CA ALA A 15 3.31 19.87 -16.36
C ALA A 15 4.39 18.80 -16.05
N CYS A 16 4.06 17.52 -16.16
CA CYS A 16 5.02 16.43 -16.00
C CYS A 16 6.07 16.45 -17.12
N LEU A 17 5.66 16.64 -18.39
CA LEU A 17 6.59 16.74 -19.52
C LEU A 17 7.54 17.94 -19.38
N ALA A 18 7.02 19.11 -19.02
CA ALA A 18 7.84 20.30 -18.77
C ALA A 18 8.87 20.04 -17.66
N LYS A 19 8.43 19.42 -16.56
CA LYS A 19 9.30 19.03 -15.46
C LYS A 19 10.37 18.01 -15.91
N ASP A 20 10.00 17.03 -16.72
CA ASP A 20 10.93 16.06 -17.27
C ASP A 20 12.02 16.72 -18.13
N VAL A 21 11.66 17.67 -18.99
CA VAL A 21 12.59 18.45 -19.80
C VAL A 21 13.53 19.28 -18.93
N LEU A 22 13.03 19.91 -17.87
CA LEU A 22 13.84 20.71 -16.95
C LEU A 22 14.86 19.86 -16.19
N TYR A 23 14.49 18.65 -15.75
CA TYR A 23 15.43 17.68 -15.15
C TYR A 23 16.43 17.14 -16.17
N ALA A 24 15.97 16.79 -17.38
CA ALA A 24 16.82 16.27 -18.43
C ALA A 24 17.89 17.29 -18.88
N ARG A 25 17.56 18.59 -18.86
CA ARG A 25 18.48 19.70 -19.18
C ARG A 25 19.33 20.15 -17.99
N GLY A 26 19.21 19.53 -16.82
CA GLY A 26 19.96 19.90 -15.62
C GLY A 26 19.55 21.23 -14.98
N VAL A 27 18.45 21.87 -15.44
CA VAL A 27 17.90 23.11 -14.84
C VAL A 27 17.38 22.81 -13.44
N LEU A 28 16.69 21.69 -13.27
CA LEU A 28 16.32 21.17 -11.96
C LEU A 28 17.31 20.07 -11.56
N LYS A 29 17.87 20.17 -10.36
CA LYS A 29 18.80 19.18 -9.82
C LYS A 29 18.02 18.09 -9.07
N ALA A 30 18.37 16.83 -9.35
CA ALA A 30 17.94 15.68 -8.56
C ALA A 30 19.02 15.35 -7.52
N GLU A 31 18.60 15.04 -6.32
CA GLU A 31 19.47 14.62 -5.23
C GLU A 31 19.39 13.10 -5.08
N LYS A 32 20.52 12.43 -4.86
CA LYS A 32 20.52 10.97 -4.63
C LYS A 32 19.93 10.66 -3.25
N ALA A 33 19.09 9.62 -3.18
CA ALA A 33 18.64 9.10 -1.91
C ALA A 33 19.86 8.70 -1.05
N PRO A 34 19.87 9.05 0.25
CA PRO A 34 21.03 8.79 1.11
C PRO A 34 21.17 7.30 1.51
N LEU A 35 20.20 6.48 1.16
CA LEU A 35 20.13 5.04 1.36
C LEU A 35 19.72 4.37 0.05
N PRO A 36 20.05 3.09 -0.16
CA PRO A 36 19.47 2.28 -1.23
C PRO A 36 17.94 2.42 -1.26
N ALA A 37 17.40 2.85 -2.41
CA ALA A 37 16.04 3.33 -2.51
C ALA A 37 15.27 2.62 -3.62
N VAL A 38 14.17 1.97 -3.25
CA VAL A 38 13.18 1.39 -4.17
C VAL A 38 11.95 2.28 -4.21
N SER A 39 11.60 2.77 -5.39
CA SER A 39 10.36 3.53 -5.61
C SER A 39 9.26 2.63 -6.13
N VAL A 40 8.09 2.74 -5.53
CA VAL A 40 6.84 2.15 -6.02
C VAL A 40 5.96 3.26 -6.55
N GLY A 41 5.46 3.10 -7.76
CA GLY A 41 4.59 4.10 -8.35
C GLY A 41 3.70 3.57 -9.49
N ASN A 42 2.99 4.47 -10.13
CA ASN A 42 2.16 4.19 -11.30
C ASN A 42 2.08 5.42 -12.19
N ILE A 43 1.57 5.26 -13.41
CA ILE A 43 1.35 6.36 -14.37
C ILE A 43 -0.11 6.80 -14.45
N SER A 44 -1.03 6.18 -13.71
CA SER A 44 -2.47 6.48 -13.73
C SER A 44 -2.95 7.08 -12.42
N PHE A 45 -4.11 7.74 -12.44
CA PHE A 45 -4.81 8.12 -11.20
C PHE A 45 -5.58 6.92 -10.62
N GLY A 46 -5.73 6.89 -9.29
CA GLY A 46 -6.51 5.89 -8.56
C GLY A 46 -5.68 4.73 -7.98
N GLY A 47 -6.36 3.83 -7.29
CA GLY A 47 -5.75 2.68 -6.62
C GLY A 47 -5.21 1.66 -7.63
N THR A 48 -3.93 1.37 -7.54
CA THR A 48 -3.21 0.44 -8.43
C THR A 48 -2.42 -0.59 -7.61
N GLU A 49 -2.94 -0.99 -6.48
CA GLU A 49 -2.35 -2.00 -5.59
C GLU A 49 -0.89 -1.69 -5.16
N LYS A 50 -0.53 -0.38 -5.06
CA LYS A 50 0.81 0.04 -4.60
C LYS A 50 1.10 -0.43 -3.18
N THR A 51 0.15 -0.28 -2.27
CA THR A 51 0.32 -0.62 -0.86
C THR A 51 0.62 -2.11 -0.64
N PRO A 52 -0.08 -3.07 -1.28
CA PRO A 52 0.35 -4.47 -1.27
C PRO A 52 1.78 -4.69 -1.76
N LEU A 53 2.22 -4.00 -2.82
CA LEU A 53 3.60 -4.11 -3.31
C LEU A 53 4.61 -3.54 -2.31
N VAL A 54 4.31 -2.38 -1.71
CA VAL A 54 5.14 -1.80 -0.64
C VAL A 54 5.32 -2.80 0.50
N MET A 55 4.25 -3.47 0.92
CA MET A 55 4.29 -4.49 1.97
C MET A 55 5.15 -5.70 1.57
N GLU A 56 5.03 -6.19 0.33
CA GLU A 56 5.87 -7.28 -0.17
C GLU A 56 7.36 -6.90 -0.20
N LEU A 57 7.68 -5.65 -0.57
CA LEU A 57 9.05 -5.15 -0.57
C LEU A 57 9.61 -4.99 0.84
N ILE A 58 8.85 -4.47 1.79
CA ILE A 58 9.24 -4.38 3.19
C ILE A 58 9.50 -5.80 3.75
N ALA A 59 8.58 -6.73 3.51
CA ALA A 59 8.74 -8.12 3.93
C ALA A 59 9.98 -8.79 3.28
N LEU A 60 10.24 -8.51 2.01
CA LEU A 60 11.43 -9.01 1.31
C LEU A 60 12.71 -8.48 1.96
N LEU A 61 12.79 -7.18 2.21
CA LEU A 61 13.94 -6.53 2.83
C LEU A 61 14.20 -7.06 4.25
N LEU A 62 13.16 -7.23 5.06
CA LEU A 62 13.27 -7.83 6.39
C LEU A 62 13.81 -9.26 6.33
N ARG A 63 13.29 -10.10 5.41
CA ARG A 63 13.80 -11.48 5.22
C ARG A 63 15.27 -11.51 4.76
N GLN A 64 15.74 -10.48 4.10
CA GLN A 64 17.14 -10.35 3.67
C GLN A 64 18.05 -9.74 4.76
N GLY A 65 17.54 -9.51 5.98
CA GLY A 65 18.29 -8.96 7.11
C GLY A 65 18.50 -7.45 7.03
N HIS A 66 17.76 -6.73 6.18
CA HIS A 66 17.79 -5.27 6.17
C HIS A 66 16.92 -4.69 7.28
N ARG A 67 17.23 -3.45 7.66
CA ARG A 67 16.35 -2.58 8.45
C ARG A 67 15.65 -1.60 7.49
N PRO A 68 14.50 -1.96 6.90
CA PRO A 68 13.84 -1.12 5.91
C PRO A 68 13.05 0.02 6.55
N ALA A 69 12.93 1.13 5.83
CA ALA A 69 11.98 2.18 6.16
C ALA A 69 11.03 2.46 4.98
N LEU A 70 9.74 2.62 5.28
CA LEU A 70 8.77 3.20 4.37
C LEU A 70 8.86 4.72 4.43
N VAL A 71 8.88 5.36 3.27
CA VAL A 71 8.70 6.82 3.12
C VAL A 71 7.48 7.07 2.25
N SER A 72 6.40 7.56 2.84
CA SER A 72 5.14 7.85 2.16
C SER A 72 4.76 9.33 2.32
N ARG A 73 3.78 9.78 1.55
CA ARG A 73 3.25 11.14 1.68
C ARG A 73 2.36 11.30 2.92
N GLY A 74 1.74 10.21 3.38
CA GLY A 74 0.72 10.28 4.43
C GLY A 74 -0.55 10.99 3.95
N TYR A 75 -1.06 10.57 2.80
CA TYR A 75 -2.23 11.20 2.17
C TYR A 75 -3.43 11.24 3.12
N ARG A 76 -4.01 12.44 3.30
CA ARG A 76 -5.07 12.79 4.25
C ARG A 76 -4.70 12.68 5.74
N GLY A 77 -3.45 12.36 6.08
CA GLY A 77 -2.98 12.42 7.45
C GLY A 77 -2.56 13.83 7.85
N ASP A 78 -2.67 14.17 9.13
CA ASP A 78 -2.30 15.49 9.66
C ASP A 78 -0.83 15.84 9.37
N TRP A 79 0.03 14.83 9.33
CA TRP A 79 1.47 14.98 9.07
C TRP A 79 1.84 15.07 7.58
N GLU A 80 0.87 15.07 6.67
CA GLU A 80 1.13 15.17 5.22
C GLU A 80 2.01 16.37 4.87
N GLN A 81 1.78 17.52 5.50
CA GLN A 81 2.51 18.77 5.21
C GLN A 81 3.79 18.91 6.04
N GLY A 82 3.69 18.71 7.36
CA GLY A 82 4.78 18.94 8.30
C GLY A 82 5.76 17.78 8.44
N GLY A 83 5.38 16.61 7.99
CA GLY A 83 6.13 15.39 8.18
C GLY A 83 6.02 14.80 9.60
N GLY A 84 6.27 13.49 9.72
CA GLY A 84 6.25 12.78 10.99
C GLY A 84 6.80 11.37 10.86
N MET A 85 6.95 10.71 11.99
CA MET A 85 7.43 9.33 12.08
C MET A 85 6.38 8.49 12.80
N LEU A 86 5.74 7.57 12.07
CA LEU A 86 4.74 6.64 12.63
C LEU A 86 5.38 5.47 13.36
N SER A 87 6.57 5.03 12.92
CA SER A 87 7.31 3.94 13.54
C SER A 87 8.81 4.19 13.42
N ASP A 88 9.54 3.92 14.49
CA ASP A 88 11.01 3.93 14.52
C ASP A 88 11.62 2.53 14.32
N GLY A 89 10.78 1.54 14.01
CA GLY A 89 11.17 0.13 13.90
C GLY A 89 11.24 -0.60 15.25
N LYS A 90 10.77 0.03 16.32
CA LYS A 90 10.67 -0.54 17.69
C LYS A 90 9.31 -0.22 18.32
N SER A 91 8.80 0.97 18.04
CA SER A 91 7.58 1.51 18.64
C SER A 91 6.74 2.22 17.59
N LEU A 92 5.43 2.17 17.78
CA LEU A 92 4.47 2.97 17.01
C LEU A 92 4.34 4.34 17.69
N LEU A 93 4.65 5.42 17.02
CA LEU A 93 4.82 6.76 17.57
C LEU A 93 3.70 7.73 17.17
N GLY A 94 2.77 7.27 16.34
CA GLY A 94 1.68 8.10 15.85
C GLY A 94 0.41 7.31 15.57
N THR A 95 -0.61 8.00 15.14
CA THR A 95 -1.96 7.47 14.90
C THR A 95 -2.30 7.39 13.42
N CYS A 96 -3.39 6.67 13.10
CA CYS A 96 -3.93 6.60 11.74
C CYS A 96 -4.31 8.00 11.21
N ALA A 97 -4.91 8.85 12.05
CA ALA A 97 -5.26 10.22 11.69
C ALA A 97 -4.02 11.07 11.35
N GLN A 98 -2.94 10.90 12.11
CA GLN A 98 -1.69 11.62 11.88
C GLN A 98 -0.97 11.17 10.60
N GLY A 99 -0.85 9.87 10.40
CA GLY A 99 -0.01 9.31 9.32
C GLY A 99 -0.75 8.94 8.04
N GLY A 100 -2.08 8.81 8.10
CA GLY A 100 -2.92 8.27 7.03
C GLY A 100 -3.01 6.74 7.04
N ASP A 101 -4.07 6.20 6.45
CA ASP A 101 -4.46 4.78 6.52
C ASP A 101 -3.33 3.83 6.07
N GLU A 102 -2.75 4.08 4.90
CA GLU A 102 -1.81 3.15 4.27
C GLU A 102 -0.46 3.08 4.99
N PRO A 103 0.21 4.19 5.35
CA PRO A 103 1.43 4.13 6.15
C PRO A 103 1.19 3.55 7.54
N PHE A 104 0.05 3.87 8.17
CA PHE A 104 -0.29 3.32 9.46
C PHE A 104 -0.52 1.80 9.42
N MET A 105 -1.15 1.30 8.36
CA MET A 105 -1.31 -0.14 8.12
C MET A 105 0.05 -0.85 7.98
N VAL A 106 1.02 -0.22 7.29
CA VAL A 106 2.39 -0.76 7.17
C VAL A 106 3.09 -0.76 8.53
N ALA A 107 3.02 0.33 9.31
CA ALA A 107 3.63 0.42 10.64
C ALA A 107 3.10 -0.66 11.60
N ARG A 108 1.81 -0.95 11.52
CA ARG A 108 1.19 -2.03 12.33
C ARG A 108 1.57 -3.43 11.87
N ARG A 109 1.71 -3.64 10.57
CA ARG A 109 2.02 -4.97 10.02
C ARG A 109 3.48 -5.35 10.16
N PHE A 110 4.37 -4.36 10.17
CA PHE A 110 5.83 -4.53 10.23
C PHE A 110 6.42 -3.64 11.33
N PRO A 111 6.31 -4.05 12.60
CA PRO A 111 6.81 -3.25 13.73
C PRO A 111 8.32 -3.01 13.69
N GLU A 112 9.08 -3.85 12.96
CA GLU A 112 10.53 -3.71 12.77
C GLU A 112 10.90 -2.70 11.68
N ALA A 113 9.93 -2.25 10.86
CA ALA A 113 10.17 -1.26 9.82
C ALA A 113 9.96 0.17 10.34
N GLY A 114 10.85 1.08 9.92
CA GLY A 114 10.59 2.50 10.08
C GLY A 114 9.47 2.96 9.16
N VAL A 115 8.63 3.89 9.62
CA VAL A 115 7.59 4.48 8.78
C VAL A 115 7.59 5.99 8.94
N PHE A 116 7.94 6.68 7.85
CA PHE A 116 8.04 8.13 7.78
C PHE A 116 7.00 8.67 6.80
N VAL A 117 6.35 9.74 7.19
CA VAL A 117 5.33 10.41 6.36
C VAL A 117 5.67 11.87 6.14
N GLY A 118 5.26 12.42 5.02
CA GLY A 118 5.44 13.82 4.68
C GLY A 118 5.72 14.06 3.19
N ARG A 119 5.58 15.31 2.77
CA ARG A 119 5.82 15.72 1.38
C ARG A 119 7.30 15.71 1.00
N ASP A 120 8.19 16.07 1.93
CA ASP A 120 9.63 16.06 1.68
C ASP A 120 10.20 14.65 1.92
N LYS A 121 10.20 13.87 0.85
CA LYS A 121 10.72 12.50 0.88
C LYS A 121 12.23 12.45 1.13
N LEU A 122 13.00 13.50 0.72
CA LEU A 122 14.43 13.56 0.98
C LEU A 122 14.71 13.73 2.47
N ALA A 123 14.01 14.66 3.14
CA ALA A 123 14.14 14.86 4.58
C ALA A 123 13.78 13.56 5.35
N SER A 124 12.74 12.85 4.93
CA SER A 124 12.36 11.56 5.50
C SER A 124 13.45 10.50 5.30
N CYS A 125 14.10 10.43 4.12
CA CYS A 125 15.20 9.51 3.87
C CYS A 125 16.44 9.84 4.71
N LEU A 126 16.77 11.13 4.88
CA LEU A 126 17.87 11.57 5.74
C LEU A 126 17.62 11.19 7.21
N LYS A 127 16.39 11.37 7.67
CA LYS A 127 15.99 10.95 9.02
C LYS A 127 16.06 9.43 9.19
N ALA A 128 15.59 8.66 8.21
CA ALA A 128 15.73 7.20 8.24
C ALA A 128 17.19 6.77 8.35
N ARG A 129 18.08 7.36 7.53
CA ARG A 129 19.53 7.09 7.60
C ARG A 129 20.11 7.40 8.98
N SER A 130 19.74 8.55 9.57
CA SER A 130 20.27 8.94 10.90
C SER A 130 19.83 8.01 12.04
N LEU A 131 18.77 7.20 11.82
CA LEU A 131 18.26 6.22 12.77
C LEU A 131 18.74 4.79 12.46
N GLY A 132 19.72 4.62 11.53
CA GLY A 132 20.34 3.35 11.22
C GLY A 132 19.52 2.43 10.32
N PHE A 133 18.50 2.92 9.62
CA PHE A 133 17.84 2.13 8.57
C PHE A 133 18.79 1.92 7.39
N THR A 134 18.69 0.77 6.72
CA THR A 134 19.65 0.35 5.69
C THR A 134 19.11 0.41 4.27
N ALA A 135 17.80 0.53 4.09
CA ALA A 135 17.14 0.70 2.79
C ALA A 135 15.82 1.46 2.95
N VAL A 136 15.35 2.10 1.91
CA VAL A 136 14.06 2.79 1.90
C VAL A 136 13.16 2.31 0.76
N VAL A 137 11.89 2.13 1.07
CA VAL A 137 10.81 1.94 0.10
C VAL A 137 10.03 3.25 0.01
N LEU A 138 9.98 3.85 -1.17
CA LEU A 138 9.35 5.14 -1.43
C LEU A 138 7.98 4.89 -2.06
N ASP A 139 6.91 5.15 -1.32
CA ASP A 139 5.55 5.02 -1.82
C ASP A 139 5.15 6.23 -2.67
N ASP A 140 4.46 5.94 -3.78
CA ASP A 140 3.96 6.91 -4.78
C ASP A 140 5.04 7.94 -5.19
N ALA A 141 6.26 7.44 -5.52
CA ALA A 141 7.41 8.29 -5.74
C ALA A 141 7.87 8.38 -7.22
N PHE A 142 7.22 7.71 -8.16
CA PHE A 142 7.64 7.70 -9.57
C PHE A 142 7.66 9.11 -10.19
N GLN A 143 6.71 9.99 -9.84
CA GLN A 143 6.66 11.39 -10.25
C GLN A 143 7.58 12.30 -9.42
N HIS A 144 8.21 11.81 -8.35
CA HIS A 144 9.03 12.62 -7.46
C HIS A 144 10.48 12.72 -7.98
N ARG A 145 10.69 13.47 -9.07
CA ARG A 145 11.96 13.58 -9.81
C ARG A 145 13.10 14.25 -9.03
N ARG A 146 12.80 14.99 -7.97
CA ARG A 146 13.83 15.62 -7.12
C ARG A 146 14.73 14.59 -6.42
N LEU A 147 14.22 13.38 -6.18
CA LEU A 147 14.95 12.33 -5.50
C LEU A 147 15.31 11.22 -6.51
N THR A 148 16.61 10.96 -6.71
CA THR A 148 17.09 9.84 -7.51
C THR A 148 17.06 8.56 -6.69
N ARG A 149 16.51 7.50 -7.26
CA ARG A 149 16.36 6.17 -6.65
C ARG A 149 17.21 5.17 -7.41
N ASP A 150 17.53 4.07 -6.77
CA ASP A 150 18.30 2.99 -7.38
C ASP A 150 17.39 2.04 -8.19
N LEU A 151 16.11 1.91 -7.79
CA LEU A 151 15.14 1.06 -8.47
C LEU A 151 13.78 1.75 -8.54
N ASP A 152 13.24 1.93 -9.75
CA ASP A 152 11.87 2.37 -9.99
C ASP A 152 11.00 1.20 -10.43
N ILE A 153 9.99 0.84 -9.62
CA ILE A 153 8.98 -0.19 -9.93
C ILE A 153 7.66 0.50 -10.23
N VAL A 154 7.12 0.24 -11.41
CA VAL A 154 5.89 0.89 -11.89
C VAL A 154 4.80 -0.13 -12.16
N LEU A 155 3.66 0.00 -11.46
CA LEU A 155 2.49 -0.84 -11.68
C LEU A 155 1.65 -0.30 -12.85
N VAL A 156 1.28 -1.20 -13.75
CA VAL A 156 0.48 -0.92 -14.94
C VAL A 156 -0.72 -1.86 -15.01
N SER A 157 -1.91 -1.32 -15.15
CA SER A 157 -3.16 -2.07 -15.32
C SER A 157 -3.79 -1.75 -16.69
N PRO A 158 -3.50 -2.52 -17.73
CA PRO A 158 -3.95 -2.19 -19.11
C PRO A 158 -5.45 -2.28 -19.28
N ALA A 159 -6.13 -3.15 -18.54
CA ALA A 159 -7.58 -3.32 -18.62
C ALA A 159 -8.38 -2.16 -17.97
N GLU A 160 -7.73 -1.33 -17.17
CA GLU A 160 -8.37 -0.23 -16.45
C GLU A 160 -8.18 1.09 -17.24
N ARG A 161 -9.22 1.55 -17.93
CA ARG A 161 -9.24 2.87 -18.58
C ARG A 161 -9.30 3.97 -17.52
N ARG A 162 -8.14 4.34 -16.96
CA ARG A 162 -8.00 5.41 -15.98
C ARG A 162 -7.35 6.64 -16.60
N PRO A 163 -7.69 7.86 -16.14
CA PRO A 163 -6.93 9.05 -16.47
C PRO A 163 -5.46 8.86 -16.09
N LEU A 164 -4.55 9.31 -16.95
CA LEU A 164 -3.12 9.17 -16.73
C LEU A 164 -2.55 10.44 -16.08
N ARG A 165 -1.65 10.25 -15.10
CA ARG A 165 -0.80 11.30 -14.52
C ARG A 165 0.32 11.66 -15.49
N GLU A 166 0.91 10.63 -16.13
CA GLU A 166 1.97 10.75 -17.13
C GLU A 166 1.62 9.90 -18.35
N GLY A 167 2.16 10.27 -19.51
CA GLY A 167 2.02 9.47 -20.73
C GLY A 167 2.74 8.11 -20.61
N PRO A 168 2.39 7.13 -21.46
CA PRO A 168 3.04 5.81 -21.47
C PRO A 168 4.57 5.89 -21.66
N SER A 169 5.08 6.90 -22.37
CA SER A 169 6.52 7.13 -22.54
C SER A 169 7.30 7.28 -21.21
N ALA A 170 6.61 7.67 -20.12
CA ALA A 170 7.21 7.73 -18.81
C ALA A 170 7.74 6.38 -18.31
N LEU A 171 7.18 5.26 -18.80
CA LEU A 171 7.63 3.90 -18.48
C LEU A 171 9.08 3.63 -18.93
N ALA A 172 9.63 4.41 -19.85
CA ALA A 172 11.05 4.32 -20.23
C ALA A 172 12.01 4.61 -19.07
N ARG A 173 11.54 5.22 -17.98
CA ARG A 173 12.33 5.46 -16.76
C ARG A 173 12.23 4.31 -15.75
N ALA A 174 11.28 3.40 -15.92
CA ALA A 174 11.10 2.28 -14.99
C ALA A 174 12.22 1.25 -15.17
N ASN A 175 12.74 0.73 -14.07
CA ASN A 175 13.63 -0.42 -14.07
C ASN A 175 12.82 -1.73 -14.11
N ILE A 176 11.66 -1.74 -13.44
CA ILE A 176 10.73 -2.86 -13.42
C ILE A 176 9.31 -2.34 -13.72
N ILE A 177 8.63 -3.01 -14.63
CA ILE A 177 7.22 -2.80 -14.90
C ILE A 177 6.46 -4.03 -14.38
N LEU A 178 5.57 -3.82 -13.41
CA LEU A 178 4.63 -4.82 -12.95
C LEU A 178 3.33 -4.67 -13.72
N LEU A 179 3.06 -5.63 -14.60
CA LEU A 179 1.89 -5.67 -15.44
C LEU A 179 0.80 -6.50 -14.77
N ARG A 180 -0.34 -5.88 -14.50
CA ARG A 180 -1.48 -6.62 -13.94
C ARG A 180 -1.99 -7.65 -14.94
N ARG A 181 -2.10 -8.91 -14.49
CA ARG A 181 -2.71 -9.98 -15.30
C ARG A 181 -4.09 -9.56 -15.77
N SER A 182 -4.33 -9.73 -17.05
CA SER A 182 -5.58 -9.43 -17.74
C SER A 182 -5.85 -10.53 -18.78
N GLY A 183 -7.02 -10.52 -19.39
CA GLY A 183 -7.29 -11.43 -20.52
C GLY A 183 -6.49 -11.14 -21.79
N ASP A 184 -5.71 -10.04 -21.82
CA ASP A 184 -4.86 -9.67 -22.94
C ASP A 184 -3.47 -10.28 -22.81
N THR A 185 -3.30 -11.51 -23.32
CA THR A 185 -2.04 -12.26 -23.29
C THR A 185 -0.90 -11.61 -24.09
N ALA A 186 -1.21 -10.72 -25.04
CA ALA A 186 -0.22 -10.01 -25.84
C ALA A 186 0.29 -8.72 -25.16
N ALA A 187 -0.33 -8.28 -24.06
CA ALA A 187 0.03 -7.03 -23.39
C ALA A 187 1.49 -7.02 -22.94
N LYS A 188 1.99 -8.11 -22.35
CA LYS A 188 3.37 -8.25 -21.89
C LYS A 188 4.36 -8.09 -23.05
N GLY A 189 4.12 -8.74 -24.18
CA GLY A 189 4.96 -8.63 -25.37
C GLY A 189 5.03 -7.21 -25.91
N ARG A 190 3.89 -6.48 -25.96
CA ARG A 190 3.88 -5.08 -26.38
C ARG A 190 4.67 -4.18 -25.44
N ILE A 191 4.59 -4.40 -24.13
CA ILE A 191 5.34 -3.62 -23.14
C ILE A 191 6.84 -3.90 -23.29
N LEU A 192 7.25 -5.16 -23.40
CA LEU A 192 8.66 -5.54 -23.62
C LEU A 192 9.23 -4.92 -24.88
N ALA A 193 8.49 -4.95 -25.99
CA ALA A 193 8.93 -4.35 -27.26
C ALA A 193 9.06 -2.81 -27.15
N SER A 194 8.18 -2.15 -26.37
CA SER A 194 8.18 -0.70 -26.21
C SER A 194 9.24 -0.20 -25.20
N PHE A 195 9.59 -1.02 -24.20
CA PHE A 195 10.47 -0.64 -23.08
C PHE A 195 11.53 -1.73 -22.82
N PRO A 196 12.47 -1.97 -23.76
CA PRO A 196 13.40 -3.11 -23.71
C PRO A 196 14.44 -3.03 -22.56
N ARG A 197 14.55 -1.87 -21.90
CA ARG A 197 15.44 -1.69 -20.74
C ARG A 197 14.78 -2.08 -19.42
N ALA A 198 13.45 -2.14 -19.37
CA ALA A 198 12.71 -2.51 -18.18
C ALA A 198 12.54 -4.04 -18.09
N ALA A 199 12.75 -4.60 -16.91
CA ALA A 199 12.28 -5.96 -16.64
C ALA A 199 10.75 -5.93 -16.47
N VAL A 200 10.03 -6.85 -17.11
CA VAL A 200 8.57 -6.90 -17.07
C VAL A 200 8.13 -8.20 -16.43
N PHE A 201 7.39 -8.08 -15.32
CA PHE A 201 6.77 -9.21 -14.61
C PHE A 201 5.26 -9.02 -14.57
N GLU A 202 4.53 -10.12 -14.61
CA GLU A 202 3.09 -10.09 -14.40
C GLU A 202 2.75 -10.28 -12.93
N TYR A 203 1.65 -9.64 -12.49
CA TYR A 203 1.14 -9.83 -11.14
C TYR A 203 -0.38 -9.99 -11.11
N GLY A 204 -0.85 -10.68 -10.09
CA GLY A 204 -2.26 -10.76 -9.69
C GLY A 204 -2.42 -10.31 -8.24
N VAL A 205 -3.65 -9.97 -7.86
CA VAL A 205 -4.03 -9.73 -6.47
C VAL A 205 -4.77 -10.96 -5.97
N ALA A 206 -4.33 -11.50 -4.85
CA ALA A 206 -4.95 -12.67 -4.26
C ALA A 206 -5.23 -12.47 -2.77
N PRO A 207 -6.36 -12.96 -2.27
CA PRO A 207 -6.58 -13.07 -0.83
C PRO A 207 -5.58 -14.07 -0.25
N ARG A 208 -4.88 -13.70 0.82
CA ARG A 208 -3.85 -14.54 1.45
C ARG A 208 -4.35 -15.19 2.71
N VAL A 209 -4.75 -14.37 3.65
CA VAL A 209 -5.21 -14.81 4.96
C VAL A 209 -6.40 -13.98 5.41
N VAL A 210 -7.20 -14.55 6.27
CA VAL A 210 -8.17 -13.85 7.10
C VAL A 210 -7.62 -13.80 8.53
N VAL A 211 -7.70 -12.65 9.16
CA VAL A 211 -7.13 -12.41 10.48
C VAL A 211 -8.24 -12.03 11.44
N ASP A 212 -8.31 -12.70 12.58
CA ASP A 212 -9.16 -12.29 13.69
C ASP A 212 -8.61 -11.00 14.30
N ALA A 213 -9.43 -9.96 14.32
CA ALA A 213 -8.99 -8.63 14.73
C ALA A 213 -8.65 -8.53 16.21
N ARG A 214 -9.20 -9.42 17.04
CA ARG A 214 -8.99 -9.43 18.48
C ARG A 214 -7.74 -10.24 18.89
N THR A 215 -7.60 -11.44 18.30
CA THR A 215 -6.55 -12.39 18.68
C THR A 215 -5.31 -12.30 17.81
N HIS A 216 -5.39 -11.58 16.68
CA HIS A 216 -4.40 -11.54 15.59
C HIS A 216 -4.10 -12.91 14.98
N HIS A 217 -4.89 -13.93 15.30
CA HIS A 217 -4.73 -15.23 14.68
C HIS A 217 -5.03 -15.14 13.18
N ALA A 218 -4.08 -15.57 12.36
CA ALA A 218 -4.21 -15.61 10.91
C ALA A 218 -4.53 -17.02 10.44
N SER A 219 -5.57 -17.15 9.63
CA SER A 219 -5.98 -18.39 8.98
C SER A 219 -5.92 -18.23 7.46
N PRO A 220 -5.73 -19.29 6.67
CA PRO A 220 -5.84 -19.21 5.22
C PRO A 220 -7.17 -18.56 4.81
N ALA A 221 -7.18 -17.70 3.78
CA ALA A 221 -8.42 -17.05 3.31
C ALA A 221 -9.51 -18.06 2.93
N ALA A 222 -9.11 -19.25 2.46
CA ALA A 222 -10.03 -20.35 2.16
C ALA A 222 -10.83 -20.88 3.37
N SER A 223 -10.45 -20.54 4.62
CA SER A 223 -11.22 -20.88 5.82
C SER A 223 -12.58 -20.19 5.90
N LEU A 224 -12.80 -19.16 5.06
CA LEU A 224 -14.10 -18.53 4.91
C LEU A 224 -15.12 -19.39 4.13
N LYS A 225 -14.69 -20.47 3.47
CA LYS A 225 -15.58 -21.34 2.69
C LYS A 225 -16.70 -21.88 3.56
N GLY A 226 -17.96 -21.68 3.12
CA GLY A 226 -19.17 -22.09 3.81
C GLY A 226 -19.49 -21.29 5.09
N GLN A 227 -18.69 -20.25 5.41
CA GLN A 227 -19.00 -19.38 6.55
C GLN A 227 -20.01 -18.31 6.14
N ARG A 228 -20.99 -18.06 7.00
CA ARG A 228 -21.96 -16.97 6.85
C ARG A 228 -21.33 -15.69 7.38
N VAL A 229 -21.15 -14.72 6.51
CA VAL A 229 -20.43 -13.47 6.82
C VAL A 229 -21.30 -12.24 6.52
N PHE A 230 -21.18 -11.23 7.39
CA PHE A 230 -21.66 -9.88 7.11
C PHE A 230 -20.43 -9.03 6.73
N ALA A 231 -20.45 -8.42 5.56
CA ALA A 231 -19.30 -7.68 5.06
C ALA A 231 -19.47 -6.16 5.21
N PHE A 232 -18.42 -5.44 5.60
CA PHE A 232 -18.43 -3.98 5.49
C PHE A 232 -17.08 -3.47 5.00
N CYS A 233 -17.08 -2.35 4.25
CA CYS A 233 -15.85 -1.72 3.79
C CYS A 233 -16.05 -0.26 3.40
N GLY A 234 -14.97 0.54 3.56
CA GLY A 234 -14.84 1.94 3.11
C GLY A 234 -13.69 2.09 2.12
N ILE A 235 -13.79 1.39 0.97
CA ILE A 235 -12.80 1.39 -0.10
C ILE A 235 -13.42 1.78 -1.44
N ALA A 236 -12.59 2.21 -2.40
CA ALA A 236 -13.03 2.66 -3.73
C ALA A 236 -13.76 1.58 -4.57
N GLY A 237 -13.58 0.30 -4.24
CA GLY A 237 -14.14 -0.82 -5.00
C GLY A 237 -14.86 -1.85 -4.12
N PRO A 238 -15.99 -1.50 -3.45
CA PRO A 238 -16.68 -2.41 -2.53
C PRO A 238 -17.16 -3.70 -3.20
N GLN A 239 -17.60 -3.63 -4.46
CA GLN A 239 -18.06 -4.81 -5.19
C GLN A 239 -16.95 -5.84 -5.40
N ARG A 240 -15.70 -5.39 -5.63
CA ARG A 240 -14.55 -6.30 -5.74
C ARG A 240 -14.30 -7.05 -4.43
N PHE A 241 -14.43 -6.38 -3.30
CA PHE A 241 -14.30 -7.01 -1.99
C PHE A 241 -15.38 -8.09 -1.78
N LEU A 242 -16.63 -7.76 -2.07
CA LEU A 242 -17.74 -8.72 -1.96
C LEU A 242 -17.57 -9.91 -2.90
N SER A 243 -17.20 -9.68 -4.17
CA SER A 243 -16.90 -10.77 -5.12
C SER A 243 -15.75 -11.67 -4.62
N THR A 244 -14.70 -11.06 -4.02
CA THR A 244 -13.60 -11.85 -3.46
C THR A 244 -14.06 -12.75 -2.32
N LEU A 245 -14.95 -12.31 -1.43
CA LEU A 245 -15.52 -13.13 -0.37
C LEU A 245 -16.35 -14.30 -0.96
N GLN A 246 -17.15 -14.03 -1.98
CA GLN A 246 -17.95 -15.05 -2.68
C GLN A 246 -17.05 -16.05 -3.42
N GLU A 247 -15.99 -15.61 -4.10
CA GLU A 247 -15.01 -16.47 -4.76
C GLU A 247 -14.26 -17.38 -3.77
N LEU A 248 -14.07 -16.93 -2.52
CA LEU A 248 -13.56 -17.74 -1.42
C LEU A 248 -14.59 -18.76 -0.90
N GLY A 249 -15.82 -18.72 -1.41
CA GLY A 249 -16.91 -19.59 -1.00
C GLY A 249 -17.61 -19.17 0.30
N ALA A 250 -17.43 -17.92 0.75
CA ALA A 250 -18.19 -17.38 1.87
C ALA A 250 -19.63 -17.09 1.46
N GLU A 251 -20.58 -17.34 2.36
CA GLU A 251 -21.97 -16.96 2.21
C GLU A 251 -22.15 -15.51 2.73
N VAL A 252 -22.13 -14.54 1.84
CA VAL A 252 -22.32 -13.12 2.19
C VAL A 252 -23.80 -12.87 2.42
N VAL A 253 -24.26 -12.89 3.68
CA VAL A 253 -25.66 -12.73 4.07
C VAL A 253 -26.11 -11.28 4.20
N GLY A 254 -25.17 -10.33 4.19
CA GLY A 254 -25.46 -8.90 4.19
C GLY A 254 -24.19 -8.08 4.03
N SER A 255 -24.34 -6.81 3.66
CA SER A 255 -23.18 -5.92 3.52
C SER A 255 -23.52 -4.44 3.70
N LEU A 256 -22.52 -3.67 4.16
CA LEU A 256 -22.54 -2.21 4.21
C LEU A 256 -21.30 -1.65 3.50
N ALA A 257 -21.53 -0.77 2.52
CA ALA A 257 -20.46 -0.05 1.83
C ALA A 257 -20.47 1.42 2.26
N PHE A 258 -19.29 1.92 2.59
CA PHE A 258 -19.03 3.31 2.96
C PHE A 258 -18.15 3.99 1.88
N PRO A 259 -18.08 5.34 1.86
CA PRO A 259 -17.15 6.05 0.99
C PRO A 259 -15.69 5.63 1.21
N ASP A 260 -14.85 5.78 0.18
CA ASP A 260 -13.40 5.51 0.31
C ASP A 260 -12.75 6.43 1.35
N HIS A 261 -11.89 5.86 2.19
CA HIS A 261 -11.26 6.51 3.35
C HIS A 261 -12.25 6.92 4.45
N TYR A 262 -13.31 6.15 4.66
CA TYR A 262 -14.27 6.42 5.71
C TYR A 262 -13.68 6.22 7.11
N GLU A 263 -13.99 7.11 8.07
CA GLU A 263 -13.39 7.13 9.42
C GLU A 263 -14.16 6.37 10.49
N TYR A 264 -15.34 5.84 10.16
CA TYR A 264 -16.21 5.06 11.03
C TYR A 264 -16.56 5.75 12.36
N PRO A 265 -17.29 6.88 12.35
CA PRO A 265 -17.81 7.49 13.58
C PRO A 265 -18.76 6.54 14.33
N ALA A 266 -19.01 6.81 15.61
CA ALA A 266 -19.80 5.95 16.51
C ALA A 266 -21.14 5.50 15.92
N ASP A 267 -21.90 6.42 15.31
CA ASP A 267 -23.18 6.08 14.67
C ASP A 267 -23.04 5.03 13.55
N SER A 268 -21.91 5.06 12.83
CA SER A 268 -21.64 4.08 11.77
C SER A 268 -21.24 2.72 12.35
N LEU A 269 -20.48 2.71 13.46
CA LEU A 269 -20.14 1.47 14.17
C LEU A 269 -21.40 0.84 14.75
N LYS A 270 -22.30 1.65 15.36
CA LYS A 270 -23.60 1.19 15.82
C LYS A 270 -24.44 0.60 14.68
N ARG A 271 -24.51 1.30 13.53
CA ARG A 271 -25.23 0.79 12.35
C ARG A 271 -24.66 -0.54 11.85
N ILE A 272 -23.34 -0.74 11.88
CA ILE A 272 -22.71 -2.01 11.52
C ILE A 272 -23.10 -3.10 12.52
N LYS A 273 -23.05 -2.80 13.83
CA LYS A 273 -23.44 -3.71 14.90
C LYS A 273 -24.89 -4.16 14.77
N ASP A 274 -25.81 -3.21 14.63
CA ASP A 274 -27.25 -3.49 14.51
C ASP A 274 -27.53 -4.37 13.28
N ALA A 275 -26.98 -3.99 12.11
CA ALA A 275 -27.13 -4.76 10.88
C ALA A 275 -26.51 -6.17 10.94
N PHE A 276 -25.40 -6.33 11.65
CA PHE A 276 -24.83 -7.65 11.92
C PHE A 276 -25.71 -8.46 12.86
N GLY A 277 -26.23 -7.85 13.94
CA GLY A 277 -27.12 -8.49 14.91
C GLY A 277 -28.42 -8.99 14.30
N ASP A 278 -28.99 -8.23 13.35
CA ASP A 278 -30.21 -8.60 12.61
C ASP A 278 -29.93 -9.66 11.53
N SER A 279 -28.66 -9.92 11.21
CA SER A 279 -28.24 -10.91 10.21
C SER A 279 -28.04 -12.28 10.85
N SER A 280 -28.00 -13.30 10.03
CA SER A 280 -27.64 -14.66 10.46
C SER A 280 -26.14 -14.95 10.27
N ALA A 281 -25.31 -13.91 10.17
CA ALA A 281 -23.89 -14.04 10.00
C ALA A 281 -23.19 -14.54 11.26
N ARG A 282 -22.16 -15.36 11.08
CA ARG A 282 -21.28 -15.82 12.15
C ARG A 282 -20.12 -14.86 12.40
N PHE A 283 -19.62 -14.22 11.32
CA PHE A 283 -18.49 -13.31 11.37
C PHE A 283 -18.81 -11.99 10.69
N LEU A 284 -18.26 -10.91 11.26
CA LEU A 284 -18.22 -9.60 10.65
C LEU A 284 -16.89 -9.47 9.89
N VAL A 285 -16.91 -9.27 8.57
CA VAL A 285 -15.68 -9.27 7.75
C VAL A 285 -15.45 -7.91 7.10
N THR A 286 -14.22 -7.41 7.21
CA THR A 286 -13.81 -6.14 6.61
C THR A 286 -12.45 -6.24 5.90
N THR A 287 -11.92 -5.13 5.41
CA THR A 287 -10.60 -5.05 4.80
C THR A 287 -9.51 -4.69 5.82
N GLU A 288 -8.25 -5.02 5.53
CA GLU A 288 -7.11 -4.58 6.37
C GLU A 288 -7.00 -3.04 6.42
N LYS A 289 -7.40 -2.33 5.35
CA LYS A 289 -7.43 -0.86 5.30
C LYS A 289 -8.50 -0.27 6.24
N ASP A 290 -9.61 -0.97 6.42
CA ASP A 290 -10.70 -0.46 7.26
C ASP A 290 -10.49 -0.79 8.74
N VAL A 291 -9.99 -1.99 9.04
CA VAL A 291 -9.81 -2.42 10.43
C VAL A 291 -8.86 -1.50 11.22
N VAL A 292 -7.87 -0.88 10.58
CA VAL A 292 -6.94 0.04 11.26
C VAL A 292 -7.56 1.35 11.70
N LYS A 293 -8.78 1.65 11.25
CA LYS A 293 -9.56 2.85 11.59
C LYS A 293 -10.64 2.61 12.67
N LEU A 294 -10.87 1.36 13.08
CA LEU A 294 -12.02 0.98 13.90
C LEU A 294 -11.85 1.19 15.40
N GLY A 295 -10.69 1.51 15.89
CA GLY A 295 -10.48 1.59 17.33
C GLY A 295 -9.59 2.73 17.76
N PRO A 296 -9.69 3.16 19.03
CA PRO A 296 -8.72 4.08 19.58
C PRO A 296 -7.35 3.39 19.52
N VAL A 297 -6.37 4.10 18.99
CA VAL A 297 -4.97 3.72 19.10
C VAL A 297 -4.59 3.95 20.54
N SER A 298 -4.80 2.95 21.40
CA SER A 298 -4.25 3.01 22.74
C SER A 298 -2.72 3.01 22.62
N THR A 299 -2.13 3.99 23.27
CA THR A 299 -0.71 4.18 23.47
C THR A 299 -0.01 2.84 23.77
N ILE A 300 1.06 2.63 23.09
CA ILE A 300 1.87 1.43 23.04
C ILE A 300 2.56 1.19 24.37
N GLU A 301 2.14 0.17 25.06
CA GLU A 301 3.06 -0.64 25.83
C GLU A 301 3.40 -1.89 24.99
N LYS A 302 4.65 -2.34 25.09
CA LYS A 302 5.34 -3.35 24.28
C LYS A 302 4.68 -4.74 24.24
N GLU A 303 3.57 -4.93 24.92
CA GLU A 303 2.87 -6.21 25.06
C GLU A 303 1.53 -6.18 24.35
N ILE A 304 1.52 -6.81 23.16
CA ILE A 304 0.32 -7.22 22.43
C ILE A 304 -0.58 -6.04 22.00
N MET A 305 -0.38 -5.59 20.77
CA MET A 305 -1.33 -4.72 20.06
C MET A 305 -2.66 -5.46 19.85
N THR A 306 -3.48 -5.53 20.88
CA THR A 306 -4.84 -6.07 20.76
C THR A 306 -5.71 -5.05 20.02
N LEU A 307 -6.16 -5.41 18.82
CA LEU A 307 -7.27 -4.74 18.12
C LEU A 307 -8.59 -5.14 18.78
N GLY A 308 -8.73 -4.88 20.08
CA GLY A 308 -9.92 -5.27 20.80
C GLY A 308 -11.09 -4.31 20.65
N PHE A 309 -10.95 -3.25 19.86
CA PHE A 309 -11.94 -2.16 19.73
C PHE A 309 -12.52 -1.68 21.09
N PRO A 310 -11.68 -1.52 22.16
CA PRO A 310 -12.20 -1.21 23.48
C PRO A 310 -12.98 0.11 23.44
N GLY A 311 -14.15 0.13 24.07
CA GLY A 311 -15.03 1.29 24.12
C GLY A 311 -15.75 1.61 22.81
N THR A 312 -15.74 0.72 21.82
CA THR A 312 -16.52 0.85 20.59
C THR A 312 -17.70 -0.10 20.55
N ASP A 313 -18.70 0.18 19.72
CA ASP A 313 -19.85 -0.72 19.50
C ASP A 313 -19.47 -2.09 18.91
N LEU A 314 -18.25 -2.27 18.43
CA LEU A 314 -17.74 -3.54 17.90
C LEU A 314 -16.96 -4.36 18.93
N GLU A 315 -16.85 -3.89 20.16
CA GLU A 315 -16.19 -4.62 21.24
C GLU A 315 -16.83 -5.99 21.46
N GLY A 316 -16.01 -7.04 21.54
CA GLY A 316 -16.47 -8.41 21.72
C GLY A 316 -17.05 -9.09 20.47
N MET A 317 -17.23 -8.38 19.37
CA MET A 317 -17.74 -8.96 18.14
C MET A 317 -16.68 -9.81 17.40
N PRO A 318 -17.08 -10.85 16.66
CA PRO A 318 -16.19 -11.70 15.89
C PRO A 318 -15.78 -11.02 14.57
N VAL A 319 -14.91 -9.99 14.67
CA VAL A 319 -14.44 -9.21 13.54
C VAL A 319 -13.24 -9.87 12.90
N LEU A 320 -13.36 -10.19 11.62
CA LEU A 320 -12.28 -10.69 10.78
C LEU A 320 -11.90 -9.62 9.74
N PHE A 321 -10.64 -9.57 9.35
CA PHE A 321 -10.25 -8.76 8.19
C PHE A 321 -9.45 -9.57 7.18
N LEU A 322 -9.75 -9.31 5.90
CA LEU A 322 -9.09 -9.99 4.79
C LEU A 322 -7.80 -9.26 4.42
N ARG A 323 -6.68 -9.99 4.43
CA ARG A 323 -5.41 -9.55 3.88
C ARG A 323 -5.26 -10.03 2.45
N ILE A 324 -4.94 -9.10 1.58
CA ILE A 324 -4.55 -9.37 0.20
C ILE A 324 -3.03 -9.30 0.06
N GLY A 325 -2.50 -10.02 -0.91
CA GLY A 325 -1.10 -9.94 -1.32
C GLY A 325 -1.00 -9.96 -2.84
N LEU A 326 0.21 -9.82 -3.34
CA LEU A 326 0.48 -9.93 -4.76
C LEU A 326 1.03 -11.32 -5.07
N ASP A 327 0.49 -11.92 -6.13
CA ASP A 327 1.05 -13.09 -6.78
C ASP A 327 1.85 -12.59 -7.98
N ILE A 328 3.16 -12.43 -7.78
CA ILE A 328 4.07 -11.88 -8.77
C ILE A 328 4.84 -13.02 -9.43
N GLU A 329 5.05 -12.90 -10.74
CA GLU A 329 5.82 -13.84 -11.55
C GLU A 329 7.20 -14.10 -10.94
N ALA A 330 7.67 -15.34 -11.06
CA ALA A 330 8.98 -15.74 -10.56
C ALA A 330 10.14 -14.89 -11.11
N GLY A 331 11.20 -14.72 -10.31
CA GLY A 331 12.35 -13.90 -10.66
C GLY A 331 12.24 -12.42 -10.23
N PHE A 332 11.06 -11.97 -9.81
CA PHE A 332 10.89 -10.59 -9.33
C PHE A 332 11.72 -10.29 -8.08
N THR A 333 11.64 -11.15 -7.08
CA THR A 333 12.37 -10.99 -5.80
C THR A 333 13.87 -11.01 -5.98
N GLU A 334 14.38 -11.89 -6.84
CA GLU A 334 15.79 -11.99 -7.21
C GLU A 334 16.26 -10.70 -7.92
N ARG A 335 15.45 -10.18 -8.84
CA ARG A 335 15.78 -8.94 -9.58
C ARG A 335 15.84 -7.73 -8.66
N VAL A 336 14.87 -7.61 -7.71
CA VAL A 336 14.88 -6.54 -6.69
C VAL A 336 16.11 -6.68 -5.79
N GLY A 337 16.38 -7.88 -5.28
CA GLY A 337 17.53 -8.14 -4.41
C GLY A 337 18.88 -7.84 -5.11
N ALA A 338 19.01 -8.19 -6.39
CA ALA A 338 20.21 -7.86 -7.18
C ALA A 338 20.42 -6.34 -7.29
N ALA A 339 19.37 -5.60 -7.66
CA ALA A 339 19.46 -4.14 -7.79
C ALA A 339 19.82 -3.44 -6.47
N LEU A 340 19.31 -3.93 -5.35
CA LEU A 340 19.64 -3.37 -4.04
C LEU A 340 21.08 -3.66 -3.62
N ARG A 341 21.62 -4.85 -3.90
CA ARG A 341 23.03 -5.17 -3.67
C ARG A 341 23.96 -4.29 -4.53
N GLU A 342 23.63 -4.07 -5.80
CA GLU A 342 24.36 -3.15 -6.68
C GLU A 342 24.34 -1.71 -6.15
N ALA A 343 23.27 -1.30 -5.50
CA ALA A 343 23.14 0.01 -4.85
C ALA A 343 23.91 0.13 -3.52
N GLY A 344 24.54 -0.94 -3.04
CA GLY A 344 25.30 -0.96 -1.80
C GLY A 344 24.46 -1.22 -0.55
N ALA A 345 23.27 -1.83 -0.70
CA ALA A 345 22.47 -2.29 0.44
C ALA A 345 23.19 -3.45 1.13
N ALA A 346 23.87 -3.17 2.24
CA ALA A 346 24.37 -4.22 3.12
C ALA A 346 23.26 -4.63 4.11
N PRO A 347 23.12 -5.93 4.46
CA PRO A 347 22.28 -6.34 5.58
C PRO A 347 22.70 -5.62 6.85
N GLY A 348 21.75 -5.22 7.68
CA GLY A 348 22.03 -4.71 9.00
C GLY A 348 22.64 -5.85 9.83
N GLY A 349 23.83 -5.65 10.37
CA GLY A 349 24.38 -6.58 11.36
C GLY A 349 23.45 -6.64 12.59
N PRO A 350 23.42 -7.77 13.31
CA PRO A 350 22.74 -7.82 14.60
C PRO A 350 23.45 -6.84 15.56
N GLU A 351 22.67 -5.91 16.15
CA GLU A 351 23.07 -5.18 17.36
C GLU A 351 22.78 -6.03 18.60
#